data_7a5def9f694b0316850b82813cec5305
#
_entry.id   7a5def9f694b0316850b82813cec5305
#
_cell.length_a   1.000
_cell.length_b   1.000
_cell.length_c   1.000
_cell.angle_alpha   90.00
_cell.angle_beta   90.00
_cell.angle_gamma   90.00
#
_symmetry.space_group_name_H-M   'P 1'
#
loop_
_entity.id
_entity.type
_entity.pdbx_description
1 polymer ?
#
loop_
_entity_poly.entity_id
_entity_poly.type
_entity_poly.pdbx_seq_one_letter_code
_entity_poly.pdbx_strand_id
1 'polypeptide(L)'
;YRRLETWEWENAHVVFDARELKLPLLGYMVENNVLQRALWEALDAHPQVVLRTPSTLSSLDLQHDNHQLTFANGDTLSAKLVIGADGANSQVRQWAGIGIHAWQYQQSCMLITVACEQDPGESTWQHFTPNGPHAFLPLFDNWASLVWYDKPARIRQLQGLSMEQLQREILLHFPSRLGNVTPVTAGAF
;
A
#
# COMPACT_ATOMS: atom_id res chain seq x y z
N TYR A 1 2.56 -7.18 -14.53
CA TYR A 1 3.81 -6.74 -15.12
C TYR A 1 4.69 -7.94 -15.48
N ARG A 2 5.49 -7.75 -16.53
CA ARG A 2 6.40 -8.79 -17.04
C ARG A 2 7.87 -8.43 -16.87
N ARG A 3 8.16 -7.18 -16.58
CA ARG A 3 9.50 -6.64 -16.44
C ARG A 3 9.61 -5.77 -15.19
N LEU A 4 10.67 -5.98 -14.42
CA LEU A 4 11.06 -5.16 -13.28
C LEU A 4 12.47 -4.65 -13.53
N GLU A 5 12.65 -3.34 -13.49
CA GLU A 5 13.95 -2.68 -13.66
C GLU A 5 14.32 -1.93 -12.38
N THR A 6 15.56 -2.07 -11.94
CA THR A 6 16.08 -1.32 -10.79
C THR A 6 17.44 -0.72 -11.12
N TRP A 7 17.69 0.50 -10.73
CA TRP A 7 18.98 1.16 -10.91
C TRP A 7 19.23 2.23 -9.85
N GLU A 8 20.51 2.56 -9.66
CA GLU A 8 20.99 3.66 -8.84
C GLU A 8 21.77 4.66 -9.70
N TRP A 9 22.77 4.15 -10.44
CA TRP A 9 23.59 4.92 -11.37
C TRP A 9 23.37 4.38 -12.79
N GLU A 10 23.74 5.15 -13.82
CA GLU A 10 23.57 4.74 -15.23
C GLU A 10 24.12 3.34 -15.54
N ASN A 11 25.19 2.94 -14.87
CA ASN A 11 25.88 1.65 -15.04
C ASN A 11 25.52 0.58 -14.00
N ALA A 12 24.70 0.90 -13.03
CA ALA A 12 24.24 -0.02 -11.97
C ALA A 12 22.77 -0.38 -12.18
N HIS A 13 22.47 -1.09 -13.25
CA HIS A 13 21.12 -1.40 -13.71
C HIS A 13 20.88 -2.92 -13.71
N VAL A 14 19.82 -3.36 -13.06
CA VAL A 14 19.40 -4.76 -13.00
C VAL A 14 17.98 -4.87 -13.57
N VAL A 15 17.78 -5.90 -14.39
CA VAL A 15 16.49 -6.19 -15.02
C VAL A 15 16.09 -7.62 -14.71
N PHE A 16 14.84 -7.80 -14.31
CA PHE A 16 14.18 -9.08 -14.22
C PHE A 16 13.11 -9.14 -15.32
N ASP A 17 13.19 -10.12 -16.20
CA ASP A 17 12.23 -10.31 -17.29
C ASP A 17 11.58 -11.69 -17.15
N ALA A 18 10.27 -11.73 -17.18
CA ALA A 18 9.50 -12.96 -17.06
C ALA A 18 9.87 -13.99 -18.12
N ARG A 19 10.25 -13.55 -19.33
CA ARG A 19 10.65 -14.44 -20.43
C ARG A 19 11.93 -15.18 -20.13
N GLU A 20 12.92 -14.51 -19.50
CA GLU A 20 14.18 -15.12 -19.10
C GLU A 20 13.97 -16.16 -18.00
N LEU A 21 13.00 -15.92 -17.14
CA LEU A 21 12.60 -16.83 -16.06
C LEU A 21 11.62 -17.91 -16.52
N LYS A 22 11.21 -17.91 -17.81
CA LYS A 22 10.20 -18.80 -18.38
C LYS A 22 8.84 -18.75 -17.63
N LEU A 23 8.48 -17.58 -17.16
CA LEU A 23 7.22 -17.30 -16.46
C LEU A 23 6.27 -16.52 -17.39
N PRO A 24 4.96 -16.68 -17.24
CA PRO A 24 3.99 -15.89 -17.99
C PRO A 24 4.02 -14.41 -17.60
N LEU A 25 4.34 -14.10 -16.35
CA LEU A 25 4.48 -12.76 -15.79
C LEU A 25 5.27 -12.83 -14.46
N LEU A 26 5.74 -11.68 -13.96
CA LEU A 26 6.41 -11.57 -12.66
C LEU A 26 5.42 -11.35 -11.52
N GLY A 27 4.31 -10.68 -11.78
CA GLY A 27 3.28 -10.39 -10.79
C GLY A 27 2.22 -9.44 -11.30
N TYR A 28 1.30 -9.07 -10.43
CA TYR A 28 0.25 -8.11 -10.67
C TYR A 28 0.43 -6.87 -9.78
N MET A 29 0.13 -5.69 -10.32
CA MET A 29 -0.14 -4.50 -9.54
C MET A 29 -1.65 -4.40 -9.39
N VAL A 30 -2.14 -4.41 -8.15
CA VAL A 30 -3.58 -4.40 -7.86
C VAL A 30 -3.87 -3.28 -6.87
N GLU A 31 -4.85 -2.46 -7.18
CA GLU A 31 -5.32 -1.44 -6.24
C GLU A 31 -5.93 -2.10 -5.00
N ASN A 32 -5.60 -1.57 -3.83
CA ASN A 32 -6.09 -2.12 -2.56
C ASN A 32 -7.63 -2.17 -2.50
N ASN A 33 -8.31 -1.17 -3.03
CA ASN A 33 -9.77 -1.11 -3.04
C ASN A 33 -10.40 -2.24 -3.86
N VAL A 34 -9.79 -2.60 -4.98
CA VAL A 34 -10.24 -3.71 -5.84
C VAL A 34 -10.09 -5.04 -5.10
N LEU A 35 -8.93 -5.26 -4.49
CA LEU A 35 -8.67 -6.47 -3.70
C LEU A 35 -9.61 -6.54 -2.49
N GLN A 36 -9.77 -5.45 -1.75
CA GLN A 36 -10.65 -5.40 -0.58
C GLN A 36 -12.10 -5.71 -0.97
N ARG A 37 -12.59 -5.15 -2.07
CA ARG A 37 -13.94 -5.41 -2.56
C ARG A 37 -14.14 -6.89 -2.90
N ALA A 38 -13.22 -7.48 -3.65
CA ALA A 38 -13.29 -8.90 -4.02
C ALA A 38 -13.29 -9.82 -2.78
N LEU A 39 -12.49 -9.50 -1.75
CA LEU A 39 -12.48 -10.24 -0.50
C LEU A 39 -13.79 -10.06 0.28
N TRP A 40 -14.38 -8.87 0.31
CA TRP A 40 -15.69 -8.64 0.91
C TRP A 40 -16.79 -9.45 0.25
N GLU A 41 -16.86 -9.43 -1.08
CA GLU A 41 -17.82 -10.20 -1.85
C GLU A 41 -17.69 -11.72 -1.59
N ALA A 42 -16.46 -12.22 -1.49
CA ALA A 42 -16.20 -13.61 -1.18
C ALA A 42 -16.62 -14.00 0.26
N LEU A 43 -16.38 -13.11 1.22
CA LEU A 43 -16.76 -13.33 2.62
C LEU A 43 -18.28 -13.29 2.81
N ASP A 44 -18.96 -12.35 2.16
CA ASP A 44 -20.43 -12.20 2.24
C ASP A 44 -21.17 -13.42 1.65
N ALA A 45 -20.60 -14.01 0.60
CA ALA A 45 -21.13 -15.23 -0.01
C ALA A 45 -20.82 -16.52 0.78
N HIS A 46 -19.94 -16.47 1.80
CA HIS A 46 -19.49 -17.70 2.47
C HIS A 46 -20.43 -18.08 3.63
N PRO A 47 -21.06 -19.27 3.61
CA PRO A 47 -22.14 -19.63 4.54
C PRO A 47 -21.70 -19.76 6.02
N GLN A 48 -20.41 -19.89 6.29
CA GLN A 48 -19.87 -20.03 7.65
C GLN A 48 -19.30 -18.69 8.19
N VAL A 49 -19.39 -17.60 7.43
CA VAL A 49 -18.90 -16.28 7.83
C VAL A 49 -20.06 -15.41 8.26
N VAL A 50 -19.92 -14.75 9.39
CA VAL A 50 -20.85 -13.71 9.86
C VAL A 50 -20.12 -12.38 9.87
N LEU A 51 -20.48 -11.50 8.96
CA LEU A 51 -19.96 -10.14 8.90
C LEU A 51 -20.72 -9.23 9.88
N ARG A 52 -19.98 -8.48 10.68
CA ARG A 52 -20.51 -7.47 11.59
C ARG A 52 -19.88 -6.12 11.28
N THR A 53 -20.52 -5.38 10.38
CA THR A 53 -20.03 -4.06 9.93
C THR A 53 -21.19 -3.10 9.65
N PRO A 54 -21.15 -1.84 10.08
CA PRO A 54 -20.10 -1.26 10.95
C PRO A 54 -20.18 -1.80 12.37
N SER A 55 -19.03 -2.09 12.98
CA SER A 55 -18.98 -2.56 14.36
C SER A 55 -17.66 -2.14 15.01
N THR A 56 -17.73 -1.70 16.27
CA THR A 56 -16.56 -1.29 17.05
C THR A 56 -16.45 -2.15 18.28
N LEU A 57 -15.32 -2.80 18.46
CA LEU A 57 -15.00 -3.55 19.67
C LEU A 57 -14.61 -2.55 20.77
N SER A 58 -15.19 -2.68 21.96
CA SER A 58 -14.91 -1.83 23.13
C SER A 58 -14.00 -2.48 24.16
N SER A 59 -14.04 -3.82 24.28
CA SER A 59 -13.14 -4.56 25.16
C SER A 59 -12.98 -6.00 24.72
N LEU A 60 -11.88 -6.61 25.15
CA LEU A 60 -11.56 -8.02 25.00
C LEU A 60 -11.10 -8.57 26.35
N ASP A 61 -11.82 -9.55 26.87
CA ASP A 61 -11.44 -10.31 28.08
C ASP A 61 -10.91 -11.68 27.65
N LEU A 62 -9.63 -11.90 27.90
CA LEU A 62 -8.93 -13.14 27.56
C LEU A 62 -9.12 -14.17 28.65
N GLN A 63 -9.87 -15.21 28.38
CA GLN A 63 -10.13 -16.32 29.29
C GLN A 63 -9.50 -17.61 28.74
N HIS A 64 -9.38 -18.63 29.61
CA HIS A 64 -8.70 -19.88 29.26
C HIS A 64 -9.35 -20.61 28.07
N ASP A 65 -10.68 -20.73 28.08
CA ASP A 65 -11.40 -21.56 27.11
C ASP A 65 -12.17 -20.76 26.03
N ASN A 66 -12.65 -19.59 26.40
CA ASN A 66 -13.42 -18.71 25.51
C ASN A 66 -13.15 -17.25 25.85
N HIS A 67 -12.70 -16.49 24.85
CA HIS A 67 -12.49 -15.06 24.98
C HIS A 67 -13.84 -14.33 24.85
N GLN A 68 -14.04 -13.32 25.69
CA GLN A 68 -15.25 -12.48 25.64
C GLN A 68 -14.95 -11.16 24.94
N LEU A 69 -15.71 -10.87 23.90
CA LEU A 69 -15.65 -9.62 23.16
C LEU A 69 -16.89 -8.79 23.49
N THR A 70 -16.70 -7.52 23.83
CA THR A 70 -17.80 -6.56 24.03
C THR A 70 -17.72 -5.48 22.97
N PHE A 71 -18.84 -5.19 22.34
CA PHE A 71 -18.97 -4.16 21.32
C PHE A 71 -19.48 -2.85 21.90
N ALA A 72 -19.25 -1.74 21.21
CA ALA A 72 -19.65 -0.40 21.65
C ALA A 72 -21.19 -0.24 21.82
N ASN A 73 -21.97 -1.06 21.11
CA ASN A 73 -23.43 -1.09 21.24
C ASN A 73 -23.94 -1.94 22.43
N GLY A 74 -23.02 -2.54 23.21
CA GLY A 74 -23.32 -3.39 24.36
C GLY A 74 -23.48 -4.88 24.02
N ASP A 75 -23.44 -5.28 22.76
CA ASP A 75 -23.44 -6.69 22.36
C ASP A 75 -22.19 -7.40 22.88
N THR A 76 -22.32 -8.71 23.14
CA THR A 76 -21.20 -9.55 23.51
C THR A 76 -21.07 -10.74 22.56
N LEU A 77 -19.87 -11.22 22.38
CA LEU A 77 -19.56 -12.42 21.61
C LEU A 77 -18.49 -13.25 22.33
N SER A 78 -18.72 -14.55 22.41
CA SER A 78 -17.71 -15.51 22.92
C SER A 78 -17.03 -16.22 21.74
N ALA A 79 -15.71 -16.30 21.78
CA ALA A 79 -14.91 -16.92 20.74
C ALA A 79 -13.75 -17.75 21.34
N LYS A 80 -13.49 -18.93 20.77
CA LYS A 80 -12.36 -19.78 21.14
C LYS A 80 -11.01 -19.20 20.71
N LEU A 81 -10.99 -18.41 19.65
CA LEU A 81 -9.81 -17.75 19.11
C LEU A 81 -10.19 -16.36 18.64
N VAL A 82 -9.35 -15.38 18.94
CA VAL A 82 -9.45 -14.00 18.41
C VAL A 82 -8.21 -13.68 17.60
N ILE A 83 -8.40 -13.21 16.40
CA ILE A 83 -7.33 -12.79 15.50
C ILE A 83 -7.39 -11.27 15.36
N GLY A 84 -6.36 -10.57 15.86
CA GLY A 84 -6.21 -9.14 15.70
C GLY A 84 -5.62 -8.82 14.33
N ALA A 85 -6.46 -8.35 13.39
CA ALA A 85 -6.06 -7.89 12.05
C ALA A 85 -6.40 -6.40 11.85
N ASP A 86 -6.38 -5.63 12.94
CA ASP A 86 -6.82 -4.25 13.06
C ASP A 86 -5.68 -3.21 12.91
N GLY A 87 -4.59 -3.60 12.23
CA GLY A 87 -3.53 -2.73 11.75
C GLY A 87 -2.45 -2.40 12.78
N ALA A 88 -1.60 -1.43 12.46
CA ALA A 88 -0.41 -1.08 13.23
C ALA A 88 -0.74 -0.61 14.67
N ASN A 89 -1.87 0.07 14.86
CA ASN A 89 -2.35 0.55 16.15
C ASN A 89 -3.34 -0.40 16.81
N SER A 90 -3.24 -1.70 16.55
CA SER A 90 -4.15 -2.76 17.00
C SER A 90 -4.58 -2.61 18.45
N GLN A 91 -5.87 -2.47 18.66
CA GLN A 91 -6.50 -2.51 19.99
C GLN A 91 -6.50 -3.91 20.55
N VAL A 92 -6.74 -4.93 19.71
CA VAL A 92 -6.73 -6.33 20.09
C VAL A 92 -5.37 -6.72 20.67
N ARG A 93 -4.28 -6.30 20.02
CA ARG A 93 -2.91 -6.49 20.53
C ARG A 93 -2.73 -5.86 21.92
N GLN A 94 -3.20 -4.60 22.09
CA GLN A 94 -3.07 -3.87 23.36
C GLN A 94 -3.83 -4.57 24.47
N TRP A 95 -5.08 -4.99 24.25
CA TRP A 95 -5.86 -5.72 25.23
C TRP A 95 -5.27 -7.09 25.56
N ALA A 96 -4.61 -7.73 24.60
CA ALA A 96 -3.89 -8.98 24.82
C ALA A 96 -2.56 -8.80 25.58
N GLY A 97 -2.16 -7.57 25.93
CA GLY A 97 -0.90 -7.29 26.61
C GLY A 97 0.35 -7.59 25.78
N ILE A 98 0.20 -7.69 24.45
CA ILE A 98 1.31 -8.00 23.53
C ILE A 98 2.04 -6.69 23.19
N GLY A 99 3.29 -6.61 23.61
CA GLY A 99 4.19 -5.47 23.30
C GLY A 99 4.59 -5.43 21.83
N ILE A 100 5.24 -4.33 21.45
CA ILE A 100 5.86 -4.16 20.13
C ILE A 100 7.32 -3.77 20.29
N HIS A 101 8.15 -4.23 19.36
CA HIS A 101 9.46 -3.66 19.09
C HIS A 101 9.37 -2.89 17.79
N ALA A 102 9.64 -1.60 17.82
CA ALA A 102 9.53 -0.75 16.66
C ALA A 102 10.71 0.24 16.60
N TRP A 103 11.08 0.59 15.38
CA TRP A 103 11.97 1.70 15.08
C TRP A 103 11.40 2.52 13.94
N GLN A 104 11.78 3.78 13.89
CA GLN A 104 11.36 4.65 12.80
C GLN A 104 12.48 4.78 11.77
N TYR A 105 12.15 4.55 10.51
CA TYR A 105 13.02 4.93 9.41
C TYR A 105 13.01 6.46 9.28
N GLN A 106 14.16 7.02 8.89
CA GLN A 106 14.27 8.49 8.65
C GLN A 106 13.76 8.87 7.26
N GLN A 107 12.82 8.11 6.75
CA GLN A 107 12.18 8.29 5.45
C GLN A 107 10.67 8.15 5.60
N SER A 108 9.94 8.88 4.76
CA SER A 108 8.49 8.73 4.57
C SER A 108 8.22 8.42 3.11
N CYS A 109 7.07 7.85 2.85
CA CYS A 109 6.62 7.48 1.52
C CYS A 109 5.38 8.27 1.13
N MET A 110 5.32 8.72 -0.12
CA MET A 110 4.14 9.29 -0.73
C MET A 110 3.74 8.43 -1.93
N LEU A 111 2.48 7.98 -1.94
CA LEU A 111 1.87 7.29 -3.07
C LEU A 111 1.07 8.32 -3.88
N ILE A 112 1.28 8.36 -5.19
CA ILE A 112 0.64 9.30 -6.09
C ILE A 112 0.05 8.52 -7.25
N THR A 113 -1.27 8.51 -7.37
CA THR A 113 -1.93 7.95 -8.56
C THR A 113 -1.88 8.99 -9.67
N VAL A 114 -1.41 8.59 -10.84
CA VAL A 114 -1.28 9.45 -12.01
C VAL A 114 -1.98 8.86 -13.23
N ALA A 115 -2.55 9.74 -14.05
CA ALA A 115 -2.93 9.42 -15.41
C ALA A 115 -1.72 9.65 -16.32
N CYS A 116 -1.32 8.63 -17.09
CA CYS A 116 -0.24 8.69 -18.04
C CYS A 116 -0.76 9.13 -19.42
N GLU A 117 0.01 9.97 -20.12
CA GLU A 117 -0.33 10.36 -21.50
C GLU A 117 -0.22 9.18 -22.47
N GLN A 118 0.68 8.25 -22.18
CA GLN A 118 0.89 7.02 -22.95
C GLN A 118 0.61 5.80 -22.10
N ASP A 119 0.35 4.65 -22.75
CA ASP A 119 0.20 3.36 -22.08
C ASP A 119 1.42 3.10 -21.19
N PRO A 120 1.23 2.90 -19.87
CA PRO A 120 2.32 2.59 -18.92
C PRO A 120 3.00 1.23 -19.20
N GLY A 121 2.38 0.36 -20.00
CA GLY A 121 2.90 -0.92 -20.40
C GLY A 121 2.99 -1.94 -19.26
N GLU A 122 3.80 -2.98 -19.48
CA GLU A 122 3.96 -4.10 -18.53
C GLU A 122 5.29 -4.03 -17.74
N SER A 123 5.94 -2.86 -17.70
CA SER A 123 7.21 -2.67 -17.01
C SER A 123 7.02 -1.83 -15.75
N THR A 124 7.39 -2.37 -14.61
CA THR A 124 7.58 -1.62 -13.38
C THR A 124 9.05 -1.28 -13.19
N TRP A 125 9.35 -0.16 -12.54
CA TRP A 125 10.73 0.22 -12.28
C TRP A 125 10.91 0.95 -10.96
N GLN A 126 12.13 0.90 -10.45
CA GLN A 126 12.56 1.58 -9.24
C GLN A 126 13.94 2.20 -9.43
N HIS A 127 14.01 3.50 -9.25
CA HIS A 127 15.23 4.29 -9.26
C HIS A 127 15.63 4.62 -7.83
N PHE A 128 16.78 4.15 -7.39
CA PHE A 128 17.33 4.47 -6.08
C PHE A 128 18.02 5.83 -6.15
N THR A 129 17.66 6.71 -5.22
CA THR A 129 18.26 8.03 -5.06
C THR A 129 18.88 8.16 -3.67
N PRO A 130 19.76 9.13 -3.41
CA PRO A 130 20.34 9.34 -2.08
C PRO A 130 19.31 9.63 -0.97
N ASN A 131 18.11 10.08 -1.34
CA ASN A 131 17.02 10.38 -0.39
C ASN A 131 16.01 9.24 -0.24
N GLY A 132 16.08 8.24 -1.11
CA GLY A 132 15.20 7.09 -1.14
C GLY A 132 14.77 6.70 -2.55
N PRO A 133 14.10 5.57 -2.71
CA PRO A 133 13.68 5.10 -4.02
C PRO A 133 12.49 5.89 -4.58
N HIS A 134 12.50 6.07 -5.89
CA HIS A 134 11.35 6.47 -6.69
C HIS A 134 10.91 5.28 -7.54
N ALA A 135 9.64 4.91 -7.47
CA ALA A 135 9.13 3.79 -8.25
C ALA A 135 7.93 4.15 -9.11
N PHE A 136 7.76 3.40 -10.18
CA PHE A 136 6.64 3.46 -11.10
C PHE A 136 5.97 2.09 -11.16
N LEU A 137 4.70 2.05 -10.85
CA LEU A 137 3.88 0.85 -10.79
C LEU A 137 2.73 1.01 -11.79
N PRO A 138 2.79 0.34 -12.96
CA PRO A 138 1.70 0.39 -13.93
C PRO A 138 0.46 -0.26 -13.34
N LEU A 139 -0.68 0.39 -13.51
CA LEU A 139 -2.00 -0.11 -13.15
C LEU A 139 -2.76 -0.52 -14.43
N PHE A 140 -4.07 -0.46 -14.41
CA PHE A 140 -4.90 -0.73 -15.59
C PHE A 140 -5.04 0.52 -16.47
N ASP A 141 -5.34 0.32 -17.75
CA ASP A 141 -5.46 1.38 -18.74
C ASP A 141 -4.23 2.32 -18.72
N ASN A 142 -4.46 3.61 -18.74
CA ASN A 142 -3.40 4.63 -18.68
C ASN A 142 -3.10 5.12 -17.27
N TRP A 143 -3.36 4.31 -16.24
CA TRP A 143 -3.09 4.65 -14.85
C TRP A 143 -1.79 4.05 -14.35
N ALA A 144 -1.12 4.77 -13.47
CA ALA A 144 0.03 4.27 -12.73
C ALA A 144 0.04 4.82 -11.30
N SER A 145 0.74 4.14 -10.41
CA SER A 145 1.09 4.63 -9.09
C SER A 145 2.57 4.97 -9.05
N LEU A 146 2.88 6.19 -8.66
CA LEU A 146 4.24 6.61 -8.32
C LEU A 146 4.45 6.43 -6.83
N VAL A 147 5.63 5.91 -6.47
CA VAL A 147 6.07 5.78 -5.08
C VAL A 147 7.26 6.70 -4.89
N TRP A 148 7.13 7.69 -4.03
CA TRP A 148 8.16 8.67 -3.74
C TRP A 148 8.62 8.56 -2.30
N TYR A 149 9.81 8.02 -2.08
CA TYR A 149 10.46 8.06 -0.77
C TYR A 149 11.37 9.28 -0.67
N ASP A 150 11.30 9.96 0.45
CA ASP A 150 12.19 11.08 0.78
C ASP A 150 12.19 11.31 2.31
N LYS A 151 12.98 12.29 2.76
CA LYS A 151 12.97 12.73 4.16
C LYS A 151 11.56 13.16 4.58
N PRO A 152 11.14 12.90 5.83
CA PRO A 152 9.79 13.22 6.29
C PRO A 152 9.39 14.69 6.08
N ALA A 153 10.34 15.61 6.20
CA ALA A 153 10.10 17.05 5.97
C ALA A 153 9.75 17.33 4.50
N ARG A 154 10.42 16.65 3.56
CA ARG A 154 10.15 16.81 2.12
C ARG A 154 8.80 16.23 1.76
N ILE A 155 8.46 15.05 2.26
CA ILE A 155 7.15 14.43 2.01
C ILE A 155 6.01 15.32 2.55
N ARG A 156 6.14 15.88 3.76
CA ARG A 156 5.15 16.85 4.27
C ARG A 156 5.01 18.10 3.38
N GLN A 157 6.12 18.60 2.83
CA GLN A 157 6.09 19.71 1.89
C GLN A 157 5.31 19.33 0.62
N LEU A 158 5.58 18.15 0.03
CA LEU A 158 4.89 17.66 -1.15
C LEU A 158 3.39 17.49 -0.92
N GLN A 159 2.98 17.01 0.25
CA GLN A 159 1.56 16.87 0.63
C GLN A 159 0.81 18.20 0.66
N GLY A 160 1.48 19.31 0.93
CA GLY A 160 0.90 20.66 0.95
C GLY A 160 0.78 21.32 -0.43
N LEU A 161 1.25 20.68 -1.50
CA LEU A 161 1.23 21.23 -2.84
C LEU A 161 -0.14 21.04 -3.51
N SER A 162 -0.50 21.96 -4.43
CA SER A 162 -1.58 21.69 -5.38
C SER A 162 -1.18 20.58 -6.36
N MET A 163 -2.16 19.94 -7.02
CA MET A 163 -1.88 18.90 -8.01
C MET A 163 -1.00 19.40 -9.17
N GLU A 164 -1.17 20.65 -9.59
CA GLU A 164 -0.32 21.28 -10.62
C GLU A 164 1.13 21.47 -10.14
N GLN A 165 1.29 21.88 -8.87
CA GLN A 165 2.62 22.02 -8.27
C GLN A 165 3.27 20.64 -8.09
N LEU A 166 2.51 19.65 -7.64
CA LEU A 166 2.98 18.28 -7.49
C LEU A 166 3.39 17.67 -8.83
N GLN A 167 2.64 17.93 -9.91
CA GLN A 167 3.00 17.51 -11.27
C GLN A 167 4.38 18.07 -11.68
N ARG A 168 4.64 19.35 -11.43
CA ARG A 168 5.95 19.96 -11.72
C ARG A 168 7.07 19.30 -10.94
N GLU A 169 6.85 19.01 -9.66
CA GLU A 169 7.82 18.29 -8.84
C GLU A 169 8.09 16.87 -9.35
N ILE A 170 7.05 16.15 -9.77
CA ILE A 170 7.19 14.81 -10.35
C ILE A 170 8.06 14.89 -11.62
N LEU A 171 7.73 15.77 -12.55
CA LEU A 171 8.46 15.90 -13.81
C LEU A 171 9.91 16.37 -13.62
N LEU A 172 10.21 17.05 -12.51
CA LEU A 172 11.56 17.49 -12.17
C LEU A 172 12.41 16.39 -11.53
N HIS A 173 11.80 15.52 -10.73
CA HIS A 173 12.53 14.57 -9.87
C HIS A 173 12.47 13.12 -10.34
N PHE A 174 11.45 12.75 -11.09
CA PHE A 174 11.36 11.41 -11.67
C PHE A 174 12.14 11.34 -12.98
N PRO A 175 12.64 10.14 -13.35
CA PRO A 175 13.34 9.94 -14.61
C PRO A 175 12.50 10.38 -15.82
N SER A 176 13.13 10.97 -16.84
CA SER A 176 12.47 11.46 -18.06
C SER A 176 11.68 10.38 -18.82
N ARG A 177 12.03 9.10 -18.63
CA ARG A 177 11.27 7.96 -19.17
C ARG A 177 9.82 7.86 -18.67
N LEU A 178 9.47 8.57 -17.58
CA LEU A 178 8.10 8.66 -17.08
C LEU A 178 7.17 9.31 -18.10
N GLY A 179 7.67 10.23 -18.92
CA GLY A 179 6.86 11.03 -19.82
C GLY A 179 5.94 12.00 -19.08
N ASN A 180 4.91 12.49 -19.75
CA ASN A 180 3.92 13.37 -19.15
C ASN A 180 2.92 12.57 -18.34
N VAL A 181 2.68 13.03 -17.12
CA VAL A 181 1.70 12.44 -16.19
C VAL A 181 0.90 13.54 -15.51
N THR A 182 -0.36 13.23 -15.16
CA THR A 182 -1.23 14.13 -14.41
C THR A 182 -1.58 13.48 -13.08
N PRO A 183 -1.17 14.04 -11.93
CA PRO A 183 -1.55 13.53 -10.61
C PRO A 183 -3.06 13.65 -10.40
N VAL A 184 -3.65 12.61 -9.80
CA VAL A 184 -5.09 12.54 -9.53
C VAL A 184 -5.36 12.42 -8.04
N THR A 185 -4.62 11.55 -7.35
CA THR A 185 -4.67 11.42 -5.90
C THR A 185 -3.28 11.29 -5.32
N ALA A 186 -3.11 11.72 -4.08
CA ALA A 186 -1.84 11.59 -3.36
C ALA A 186 -2.09 11.35 -1.87
N GLY A 187 -1.33 10.42 -1.28
CA GLY A 187 -1.35 10.12 0.14
C GLY A 187 0.05 9.79 0.65
N ALA A 188 0.38 10.18 1.88
CA ALA A 188 1.68 9.88 2.47
C ALA A 188 1.56 9.03 3.74
N PHE A 189 2.60 8.25 4.02
CA PHE A 189 2.74 7.29 5.10
C PHE A 189 4.09 7.43 5.80
#